data_c8fc18dec99378a4b7f5f41c90ef9c4a
#
_entry.id   c8fc18dec99378a4b7f5f41c90ef9c4a
#
_cell.length_a   1.000
_cell.length_b   1.000
_cell.length_c   1.000
_cell.angle_alpha   90.00
_cell.angle_beta   90.00
_cell.angle_gamma   90.00
#
_symmetry.space_group_name_H-M   'P 1'
#
loop_
_entity.id
_entity.type
_entity.pdbx_description
1 polymer ?
#
loop_
_entity_poly.entity_id
_entity_poly.type
_entity_poly.pdbx_seq_one_letter_code
_entity_poly.pdbx_strand_id
1 'polypeptide(L)'
;SSDLKNMKATSMYIYLEGARFFAHHGVDPQETIVGANFIIDLRLRTDFTHAAQTDELKGTVSYADIYAVVKKEMKTPSKLLEHVCERIGQRLFNDFPTIQEIIIRLSKENPPMGSDCRNVGVEVHYTR
;
A
#
# COMPACT_ATOMS: atom_id res chain seq x y z
N SER A 1 30.74 12.24 -16.14
CA SER A 1 30.84 11.90 -17.55
C SER A 1 29.57 12.24 -18.29
N SER A 2 29.67 12.38 -19.60
CA SER A 2 28.51 12.68 -20.46
C SER A 2 27.45 11.57 -20.44
N ASP A 3 27.85 10.32 -20.19
CA ASP A 3 26.93 9.20 -20.14
C ASP A 3 25.95 9.31 -18.96
N LEU A 4 26.41 9.84 -17.83
CA LEU A 4 25.55 10.04 -16.66
C LEU A 4 24.50 11.12 -16.89
N LYS A 5 24.79 12.10 -17.74
CA LYS A 5 23.83 13.16 -18.09
C LYS A 5 22.67 12.65 -18.93
N ASN A 6 22.84 11.49 -19.60
CA ASN A 6 21.81 10.89 -20.43
C ASN A 6 20.96 9.87 -19.68
N MET A 7 21.23 9.68 -18.38
CA MET A 7 20.45 8.77 -17.55
C MET A 7 19.05 9.33 -17.34
N LYS A 8 18.04 8.51 -17.62
CA LYS A 8 16.63 8.84 -17.39
C LYS A 8 15.96 7.71 -16.66
N ALA A 9 15.18 8.04 -15.65
CA ALA A 9 14.31 7.06 -15.01
C ALA A 9 13.09 6.82 -15.90
N THR A 10 12.77 5.56 -16.17
CA THR A 10 11.58 5.19 -16.95
C THR A 10 10.35 5.06 -16.08
N SER A 11 10.54 4.72 -14.81
CA SER A 11 9.46 4.67 -13.83
C SER A 11 10.05 4.86 -12.43
N MET A 12 9.25 5.37 -11.53
CA MET A 12 9.66 5.65 -10.16
C MET A 12 8.57 5.22 -9.21
N TYR A 13 8.96 4.48 -8.16
CA TYR A 13 8.00 3.98 -7.17
C TYR A 13 8.51 4.24 -5.77
N ILE A 14 7.60 4.66 -4.90
CA ILE A 14 7.78 4.60 -3.46
C ILE A 14 7.02 3.37 -2.99
N TYR A 15 7.61 2.57 -2.11
CA TYR A 15 6.94 1.34 -1.68
C TYR A 15 7.09 1.09 -0.19
N LEU A 16 6.09 0.39 0.35
CA LEU A 16 6.12 -0.26 1.65
C LEU A 16 6.05 -1.75 1.39
N GLU A 17 6.95 -2.52 1.99
CA GLU A 17 6.98 -3.96 1.81
C GLU A 17 6.83 -4.66 3.15
N GLY A 18 5.92 -5.61 3.21
CA GLY A 18 5.72 -6.43 4.39
C GLY A 18 5.21 -5.67 5.60
N ALA A 19 4.45 -4.60 5.42
CA ALA A 19 3.87 -3.85 6.53
C ALA A 19 2.80 -4.69 7.23
N ARG A 20 3.00 -4.97 8.52
CA ARG A 20 2.17 -5.89 9.28
C ARG A 20 1.22 -5.13 10.19
N PHE A 21 -0.06 -5.52 10.15
CA PHE A 21 -1.11 -4.91 10.97
C PHE A 21 -1.98 -5.99 11.58
N PHE A 22 -2.31 -5.83 12.87
CA PHE A 22 -3.37 -6.60 13.49
C PHE A 22 -4.67 -5.84 13.24
N ALA A 23 -5.66 -6.50 12.63
CA ALA A 23 -6.89 -5.86 12.21
C ALA A 23 -8.07 -6.83 12.29
N HIS A 24 -9.28 -6.30 12.09
CA HIS A 24 -10.53 -7.03 12.32
C HIS A 24 -11.36 -7.14 11.04
N HIS A 25 -10.71 -7.43 9.92
CA HIS A 25 -11.38 -7.64 8.64
C HIS A 25 -11.80 -9.10 8.49
N GLY A 26 -12.97 -9.33 7.97
CA GLY A 26 -13.44 -10.68 7.69
C GLY A 26 -14.95 -10.74 7.48
N VAL A 27 -15.39 -11.76 6.75
CA VAL A 27 -16.82 -12.02 6.48
C VAL A 27 -17.49 -12.64 7.71
N ASP A 28 -16.81 -13.57 8.37
CA ASP A 28 -17.32 -14.24 9.55
C ASP A 28 -17.31 -13.28 10.74
N PRO A 29 -18.44 -13.14 11.48
CA PRO A 29 -18.48 -12.30 12.68
C PRO A 29 -17.39 -12.63 13.70
N GLN A 30 -16.96 -13.88 13.81
CA GLN A 30 -15.91 -14.31 14.71
C GLN A 30 -14.57 -13.67 14.34
N GLU A 31 -14.27 -13.54 13.05
CA GLU A 31 -13.05 -12.88 12.56
C GLU A 31 -13.00 -11.41 12.98
N THR A 32 -14.16 -10.74 12.99
CA THR A 32 -14.27 -9.34 13.38
C THR A 32 -13.98 -9.15 14.86
N ILE A 33 -14.35 -10.14 15.69
CA ILE A 33 -14.15 -10.10 17.14
C ILE A 33 -12.68 -10.44 17.47
N VAL A 34 -12.17 -11.53 16.93
CA VAL A 34 -10.86 -12.08 17.28
C VAL A 34 -9.73 -11.30 16.62
N GLY A 35 -9.92 -10.88 15.39
CA GLY A 35 -8.88 -10.21 14.60
C GLY A 35 -7.87 -11.19 14.01
N ALA A 36 -6.97 -10.66 13.20
CA ALA A 36 -5.91 -11.44 12.56
C ALA A 36 -4.75 -10.53 12.15
N ASN A 37 -3.63 -11.12 11.79
CA ASN A 37 -2.51 -10.40 11.23
C ASN A 37 -2.66 -10.30 9.72
N PHE A 38 -2.49 -9.08 9.21
CA PHE A 38 -2.52 -8.76 7.78
C PHE A 38 -1.17 -8.19 7.37
N ILE A 39 -0.81 -8.42 6.12
CA ILE A 39 0.42 -7.89 5.52
C ILE A 39 0.02 -7.05 4.31
N ILE A 40 0.56 -5.85 4.24
CA ILE A 40 0.36 -4.96 3.10
C ILE A 40 1.69 -4.73 2.40
N ASP A 41 1.69 -4.96 1.08
CA ASP A 41 2.74 -4.53 0.18
C ASP A 41 2.12 -3.47 -0.73
N LEU A 42 2.77 -2.30 -0.79
CA LEU A 42 2.23 -1.14 -1.47
C LEU A 42 3.31 -0.53 -2.34
N ARG A 43 2.98 -0.28 -3.62
CA ARG A 43 3.86 0.44 -4.54
C ARG A 43 3.10 1.61 -5.12
N LEU A 44 3.70 2.79 -5.05
CA LEU A 44 3.10 4.04 -5.48
C LEU A 44 3.98 4.64 -6.57
N ARG A 45 3.42 4.78 -7.77
CA ARG A 45 4.12 5.45 -8.85
C ARG A 45 3.95 6.95 -8.69
N THR A 46 5.07 7.65 -8.58
CA THR A 46 5.10 9.10 -8.47
C THR A 46 6.40 9.61 -9.06
N ASP A 47 6.37 10.80 -9.67
CA ASP A 47 7.57 11.42 -10.21
C ASP A 47 8.30 12.15 -9.07
N PHE A 48 9.43 11.61 -8.64
CA PHE A 48 10.28 12.25 -7.62
C PHE A 48 11.61 12.74 -8.19
N THR A 49 11.64 13.07 -9.49
CA THR A 49 12.84 13.56 -10.16
C THR A 49 13.47 14.74 -9.42
N HIS A 50 12.65 15.70 -9.01
CA HIS A 50 13.13 16.87 -8.30
C HIS A 50 13.82 16.49 -6.98
N ALA A 51 13.22 15.64 -6.18
CA ALA A 51 13.82 15.16 -4.93
C ALA A 51 15.12 14.40 -5.18
N ALA A 52 15.13 13.56 -6.22
CA ALA A 52 16.33 12.80 -6.58
C ALA A 52 17.49 13.71 -6.97
N GLN A 53 17.21 14.83 -7.63
CA GLN A 53 18.23 15.76 -8.09
C GLN A 53 18.69 16.74 -7.02
N THR A 54 17.78 17.14 -6.11
CA THR A 54 18.03 18.24 -5.16
C THR A 54 18.21 17.79 -3.72
N ASP A 55 17.86 16.56 -3.39
CA ASP A 55 17.86 16.03 -2.02
C ASP A 55 16.87 16.78 -1.11
N GLU A 56 15.79 17.33 -1.69
CA GLU A 56 14.75 18.02 -0.93
C GLU A 56 13.50 17.17 -0.80
N LEU A 57 12.99 17.02 0.41
CA LEU A 57 11.81 16.20 0.71
C LEU A 57 10.56 16.69 -0.01
N LYS A 58 10.39 17.98 -0.20
CA LYS A 58 9.20 18.54 -0.87
C LYS A 58 9.02 18.05 -2.31
N GLY A 59 10.06 17.49 -2.92
CA GLY A 59 9.99 16.95 -4.28
C GLY A 59 9.53 15.52 -4.36
N THR A 60 9.02 14.96 -3.28
CA THR A 60 8.54 13.58 -3.23
C THR A 60 7.38 13.43 -2.26
N VAL A 61 6.86 12.21 -2.13
CA VAL A 61 5.86 11.84 -1.13
C VAL A 61 6.58 11.11 0.01
N SER A 62 6.31 11.54 1.25
CA SER A 62 6.91 10.90 2.42
C SER A 62 6.29 9.52 2.67
N TYR A 63 7.11 8.49 2.70
CA TYR A 63 6.62 7.13 3.02
C TYR A 63 6.08 7.03 4.45
N ALA A 64 6.53 7.89 5.37
CA ALA A 64 5.97 7.94 6.71
C ALA A 64 4.51 8.41 6.71
N ASP A 65 4.18 9.38 5.85
CA ASP A 65 2.81 9.86 5.69
C ASP A 65 1.93 8.79 5.03
N ILE A 66 2.48 8.06 4.05
CA ILE A 66 1.80 6.93 3.42
C ILE A 66 1.47 5.87 4.47
N TYR A 67 2.44 5.50 5.28
CA TYR A 67 2.25 4.51 6.34
C TYR A 67 1.15 4.93 7.31
N ALA A 68 1.11 6.21 7.70
CA ALA A 68 0.11 6.73 8.62
C ALA A 68 -1.32 6.60 8.06
N VAL A 69 -1.49 6.87 6.76
CA VAL A 69 -2.78 6.69 6.09
C VAL A 69 -3.20 5.22 6.09
N VAL A 70 -2.30 4.32 5.71
CA VAL A 70 -2.58 2.88 5.68
C VAL A 70 -2.95 2.38 7.07
N LYS A 71 -2.19 2.77 8.08
CA LYS A 71 -2.43 2.37 9.46
C LYS A 71 -3.81 2.81 9.93
N LYS A 72 -4.20 4.04 9.61
CA LYS A 72 -5.51 4.57 9.98
C LYS A 72 -6.64 3.79 9.30
N GLU A 73 -6.52 3.52 8.00
CA GLU A 73 -7.54 2.80 7.26
C GLU A 73 -7.66 1.34 7.72
N MET A 74 -6.58 0.72 8.13
CA MET A 74 -6.61 -0.64 8.64
C MET A 74 -7.38 -0.79 9.96
N LYS A 75 -7.58 0.28 10.70
CA LYS A 75 -8.34 0.26 11.95
C LYS A 75 -9.84 0.13 11.75
N THR A 76 -10.36 0.47 10.58
CA THR A 76 -11.78 0.36 10.27
C THR A 76 -12.05 -1.04 9.70
N PRO A 77 -12.85 -1.88 10.38
CA PRO A 77 -13.15 -3.22 9.89
C PRO A 77 -13.93 -3.19 8.58
N SER A 78 -13.61 -4.13 7.70
CA SER A 78 -14.37 -4.41 6.49
C SER A 78 -14.55 -5.90 6.35
N LYS A 79 -15.63 -6.32 5.70
CA LYS A 79 -15.89 -7.72 5.46
C LYS A 79 -14.93 -8.32 4.43
N LEU A 80 -14.60 -7.53 3.40
CA LEU A 80 -13.82 -7.99 2.25
C LEU A 80 -12.52 -7.22 2.16
N LEU A 81 -11.42 -7.94 1.87
CA LEU A 81 -10.11 -7.31 1.66
C LEU A 81 -10.13 -6.40 0.44
N GLU A 82 -10.91 -6.73 -0.57
CA GLU A 82 -11.13 -5.91 -1.77
C GLU A 82 -11.62 -4.51 -1.38
N HIS A 83 -12.53 -4.44 -0.41
CA HIS A 83 -13.06 -3.16 0.05
C HIS A 83 -12.03 -2.36 0.84
N VAL A 84 -11.21 -3.02 1.64
CA VAL A 84 -10.11 -2.36 2.35
C VAL A 84 -9.14 -1.73 1.35
N CYS A 85 -8.79 -2.46 0.28
CA CYS A 85 -7.93 -1.94 -0.78
C CYS A 85 -8.54 -0.70 -1.44
N GLU A 86 -9.84 -0.73 -1.73
CA GLU A 86 -10.55 0.41 -2.33
C GLU A 86 -10.47 1.65 -1.44
N ARG A 87 -10.70 1.50 -0.13
CA ARG A 87 -10.62 2.62 0.82
C ARG A 87 -9.21 3.19 0.90
N ILE A 88 -8.20 2.32 0.98
CA ILE A 88 -6.80 2.75 1.04
C ILE A 88 -6.42 3.49 -0.25
N GLY A 89 -6.77 2.92 -1.41
CA GLY A 89 -6.47 3.52 -2.70
C GLY A 89 -7.09 4.90 -2.88
N GLN A 90 -8.37 5.02 -2.56
CA GLN A 90 -9.08 6.31 -2.64
C GLN A 90 -8.45 7.36 -1.72
N ARG A 91 -8.11 6.96 -0.50
CA ARG A 91 -7.51 7.88 0.46
C ARG A 91 -6.13 8.35 0.01
N LEU A 92 -5.31 7.43 -0.51
CA LEU A 92 -3.97 7.77 -1.00
C LEU A 92 -4.03 8.70 -2.20
N PHE A 93 -4.92 8.44 -3.16
CA PHE A 93 -5.08 9.34 -4.30
C PHE A 93 -5.59 10.72 -3.87
N ASN A 94 -6.51 10.76 -2.92
CA ASN A 94 -7.05 12.03 -2.43
C ASN A 94 -6.00 12.85 -1.68
N ASP A 95 -5.24 12.22 -0.78
CA ASP A 95 -4.30 12.91 0.09
C ASP A 95 -2.97 13.24 -0.61
N PHE A 96 -2.62 12.50 -1.68
CA PHE A 96 -1.36 12.67 -2.39
C PHE A 96 -1.60 12.82 -3.89
N PRO A 97 -1.88 14.05 -4.35
CA PRO A 97 -2.27 14.29 -5.76
C PRO A 97 -1.23 13.90 -6.79
N THR A 98 0.04 13.80 -6.40
CA THR A 98 1.14 13.44 -7.31
C THR A 98 1.24 11.94 -7.57
N ILE A 99 0.55 11.11 -6.81
CA ILE A 99 0.54 9.67 -7.03
C ILE A 99 -0.28 9.37 -8.29
N GLN A 100 0.32 8.63 -9.22
CA GLN A 100 -0.28 8.30 -10.52
C GLN A 100 -0.88 6.90 -10.56
N GLU A 101 -0.25 5.95 -9.88
CA GLU A 101 -0.67 4.56 -9.82
C GLU A 101 -0.44 4.00 -8.43
N ILE A 102 -1.29 3.08 -8.02
CA ILE A 102 -1.17 2.35 -6.77
C ILE A 102 -1.28 0.87 -7.07
N ILE A 103 -0.28 0.10 -6.61
CA ILE A 103 -0.35 -1.35 -6.59
C ILE A 103 -0.41 -1.75 -5.13
N ILE A 104 -1.50 -2.37 -4.73
CA ILE A 104 -1.70 -2.79 -3.34
C ILE A 104 -1.95 -4.29 -3.29
N ARG A 105 -1.19 -4.96 -2.44
CA ARG A 105 -1.36 -6.38 -2.15
C ARG A 105 -1.65 -6.52 -0.66
N LEU A 106 -2.84 -7.03 -0.35
CA LEU A 106 -3.30 -7.19 1.03
C LEU A 106 -3.53 -8.67 1.29
N SER A 107 -2.82 -9.20 2.26
CA SER A 107 -2.84 -10.62 2.60
C SER A 107 -3.20 -10.83 4.06
N LYS A 108 -3.83 -11.97 4.32
CA LYS A 108 -4.14 -12.46 5.65
C LYS A 108 -3.24 -13.65 5.96
N GLU A 109 -2.55 -13.62 7.08
CA GLU A 109 -1.77 -14.76 7.56
C GLU A 109 -2.68 -15.82 8.16
N ASN A 110 -2.31 -17.08 7.97
CA ASN A 110 -2.99 -18.23 8.59
C ASN A 110 -4.51 -18.16 8.40
N PRO A 111 -5.00 -18.12 7.15
CA PRO A 111 -6.44 -18.01 6.91
C PRO A 111 -7.20 -19.22 7.46
N PRO A 112 -8.39 -19.01 8.06
CA PRO A 112 -9.16 -20.10 8.66
C PRO A 112 -9.95 -20.88 7.61
N MET A 113 -9.28 -21.48 6.63
CA MET A 113 -9.91 -22.21 5.54
C MET A 113 -9.42 -23.64 5.40
N GLY A 114 -8.65 -24.13 6.39
CA GLY A 114 -8.21 -25.53 6.42
C GLY A 114 -7.15 -25.87 5.40
N SER A 115 -6.51 -24.88 4.78
CA SER A 115 -5.43 -25.12 3.80
C SER A 115 -4.07 -24.73 4.37
N ASP A 116 -3.03 -25.30 3.80
CA ASP A 116 -1.65 -25.03 4.19
C ASP A 116 -1.04 -24.03 3.20
N CYS A 117 -1.26 -22.75 3.47
CA CYS A 117 -0.64 -21.67 2.70
C CYS A 117 -0.15 -20.58 3.65
N ARG A 118 0.93 -19.90 3.24
CA ARG A 118 1.54 -18.86 4.07
C ARG A 118 0.57 -17.72 4.34
N ASN A 119 -0.07 -17.24 3.31
CA ASN A 119 -1.06 -16.19 3.39
C ASN A 119 -1.96 -16.25 2.17
N VAL A 120 -3.10 -15.59 2.27
CA VAL A 120 -4.06 -15.49 1.18
C VAL A 120 -4.53 -14.04 1.13
N GLY A 121 -4.84 -13.54 -0.06
CA GLY A 121 -5.25 -12.16 -0.16
C GLY A 121 -5.63 -11.73 -1.56
N VAL A 122 -5.58 -10.43 -1.78
CA VAL A 122 -5.95 -9.78 -3.04
C VAL A 122 -4.85 -8.83 -3.47
N GLU A 123 -4.75 -8.61 -4.77
CA GLU A 123 -3.86 -7.62 -5.35
C GLU A 123 -4.65 -6.78 -6.33
N VAL A 124 -4.53 -5.46 -6.22
CA VAL A 124 -5.24 -4.52 -7.08
C VAL A 124 -4.27 -3.46 -7.60
N HIS A 125 -4.41 -3.14 -8.87
CA HIS A 125 -3.67 -2.07 -9.52
C HIS A 125 -4.66 -0.96 -9.86
N TYR A 126 -4.47 0.22 -9.26
CA TYR A 126 -5.33 1.38 -9.49
C TYR A 126 -4.58 2.45 -10.27
N THR A 127 -5.27 3.10 -11.19
CA THR A 127 -4.79 4.31 -11.86
C THR A 127 -5.79 5.45 -11.64
N ARG A 128 -5.31 6.68 -11.84
CA ARG A 128 -6.23 7.84 -11.87
C ARG A 128 -7.05 7.84 -13.14
#